data_b4facf35d0f437bbc25e5bd1fca6fc71
#
_entry.id   b4facf35d0f437bbc25e5bd1fca6fc71
#
_cell.length_a   1.000
_cell.length_b   1.000
_cell.length_c   1.000
_cell.angle_alpha   90.00
_cell.angle_beta   90.00
_cell.angle_gamma   90.00
#
_symmetry.space_group_name_H-M   'P 1'
#
loop_
_entity.id
_entity.type
_entity.pdbx_description
1 polymer ?
#
loop_
_entity_poly.entity_id
_entity_poly.type
_entity_poly.pdbx_seq_one_letter_code
_entity_poly.pdbx_strand_id
1 'polypeptide(L)' 'MVATELSFNAIKVFSTTFARDREQMGENITRWLKENSGIEIVDKIVTQSSDKEFHCLTLTIFYKSKPPAT' A
#
# COMPACT_ATOMS: atom_id res chain seq x y z
N MET A 1 27.19 -4.36 8.54
CA MET A 1 26.05 -3.55 8.27
C MET A 1 25.26 -3.25 9.51
N VAL A 2 24.92 -2.05 9.65
CA VAL A 2 24.21 -1.64 10.85
C VAL A 2 22.76 -2.05 10.75
N ALA A 3 22.27 -2.66 11.80
CA ALA A 3 20.86 -2.90 11.91
C ALA A 3 20.19 -1.56 12.12
N THR A 4 19.36 -1.19 11.22
CA THR A 4 18.69 0.08 11.31
C THR A 4 17.31 -0.10 11.87
N GLU A 5 16.88 0.91 12.56
CA GLU A 5 15.49 0.94 12.95
C GLU A 5 14.63 1.03 11.72
N LEU A 6 13.62 0.19 11.68
CA LEU A 6 12.65 0.29 10.61
C LEU A 6 11.79 1.51 10.88
N SER A 7 11.61 2.34 9.87
CA SER A 7 10.74 3.49 9.99
C SER A 7 9.26 3.11 9.87
N PHE A 8 8.99 1.86 9.52
CA PHE A 8 7.62 1.36 9.43
C PHE A 8 7.52 0.08 10.25
N ASN A 9 6.31 -0.28 10.63
CA ASN A 9 6.07 -1.55 11.32
C ASN A 9 4.97 -2.37 10.65
N ALA A 10 4.46 -1.92 9.52
CA ALA A 10 3.40 -2.63 8.84
C ALA A 10 3.44 -2.32 7.35
N ILE A 11 2.88 -3.21 6.57
CA ILE A 11 2.82 -3.09 5.12
C ILE A 11 1.42 -3.44 4.66
N LYS A 12 0.89 -2.62 3.76
CA LYS A 12 -0.37 -2.90 3.11
C LYS A 12 -0.14 -2.97 1.61
N VAL A 13 -0.63 -4.02 0.97
CA VAL A 13 -0.45 -4.23 -0.46
C VAL A 13 -1.81 -4.21 -1.16
N PHE A 14 -1.90 -3.42 -2.20
CA PHE A 14 -3.04 -3.43 -3.11
C PHE A 14 -2.54 -3.83 -4.48
N SER A 15 -3.27 -4.70 -5.16
CA SER A 15 -2.88 -5.08 -6.50
C SER A 15 -4.12 -5.30 -7.35
N THR A 16 -3.95 -5.11 -8.65
CA THR A 16 -5.01 -5.38 -9.59
C THR A 16 -4.40 -5.90 -10.88
N THR A 17 -5.10 -6.81 -11.52
CA THR A 17 -4.64 -7.43 -12.75
C THR A 17 -5.28 -6.78 -13.98
N PHE A 18 -6.49 -6.30 -13.85
CA PHE A 18 -7.22 -5.77 -14.99
C PHE A 18 -7.21 -4.24 -14.96
N ALA A 19 -6.96 -3.65 -16.13
CA ALA A 19 -6.91 -2.20 -16.24
C ALA A 19 -8.23 -1.56 -15.79
N ARG A 20 -9.34 -2.22 -16.06
CA ARG A 20 -10.65 -1.70 -15.68
C ARG A 20 -10.85 -1.62 -14.18
N ASP A 21 -10.04 -2.33 -13.41
CA ASP A 21 -10.17 -2.37 -11.96
C ASP A 21 -9.30 -1.33 -11.26
N ARG A 22 -8.52 -0.56 -12.02
CA ARG A 22 -7.62 0.42 -11.41
C ARG A 22 -8.37 1.53 -10.71
N GLU A 23 -9.52 1.93 -11.26
CA GLU A 23 -10.32 2.96 -10.61
C GLU A 23 -10.86 2.46 -9.29
N GLN A 24 -11.35 1.22 -9.28
CA GLN A 24 -11.82 0.61 -8.05
C GLN A 24 -10.70 0.45 -7.04
N MET A 25 -9.50 0.13 -7.52
CA MET A 25 -8.34 0.04 -6.66
C MET A 25 -8.06 1.36 -5.97
N GLY A 26 -8.14 2.46 -6.72
CA GLY A 26 -7.95 3.78 -6.13
C GLY A 26 -8.98 4.09 -5.06
N GLU A 27 -10.22 3.73 -5.29
CA GLU A 27 -11.26 3.92 -4.30
C GLU A 27 -11.03 3.07 -3.07
N ASN A 28 -10.57 1.84 -3.27
CA ASN A 28 -10.28 0.95 -2.15
C ASN A 28 -9.13 1.50 -1.30
N ILE A 29 -8.11 2.02 -1.94
CA ILE A 29 -6.98 2.62 -1.23
C ILE A 29 -7.44 3.83 -0.43
N THR A 30 -8.24 4.69 -1.05
CA THR A 30 -8.76 5.89 -0.39
C THR A 30 -9.59 5.51 0.83
N ARG A 31 -10.45 4.51 0.68
CA ARG A 31 -11.26 4.05 1.80
C ARG A 31 -10.39 3.51 2.91
N TRP A 32 -9.40 2.72 2.56
CA TRP A 32 -8.49 2.15 3.55
C TRP A 32 -7.76 3.23 4.33
N LEU A 33 -7.31 4.27 3.63
CA LEU A 33 -6.63 5.39 4.28
C LEU A 33 -7.56 6.11 5.25
N LYS A 34 -8.81 6.29 4.87
CA LYS A 34 -9.78 6.94 5.74
C LYS A 34 -10.09 6.10 6.96
N GLU A 35 -10.19 4.79 6.78
CA GLU A 35 -10.47 3.87 7.87
C GLU A 35 -9.30 3.73 8.83
N ASN A 36 -8.11 4.09 8.39
CA ASN A 36 -6.89 3.95 9.16
C ASN A 36 -6.20 5.30 9.32
N SER A 37 -6.97 6.31 9.66
CA SER A 37 -6.44 7.68 9.70
C SER A 37 -5.40 7.89 10.80
N GLY A 38 -5.28 6.95 11.74
CA GLY A 38 -4.28 7.07 12.78
C GLY A 38 -2.91 6.56 12.41
N ILE A 39 -2.74 6.10 11.18
CA ILE A 39 -1.44 5.59 10.76
C ILE A 39 -0.60 6.70 10.15
N GLU A 40 0.69 6.44 10.12
CA GLU A 40 1.65 7.33 9.46
C GLU A 40 2.20 6.60 8.24
N ILE A 41 2.01 7.19 7.07
CA ILE A 41 2.56 6.61 5.83
C ILE A 41 4.01 6.99 5.75
N VAL A 42 4.86 5.99 5.67
CA VAL A 42 6.30 6.20 5.63
C VAL A 42 6.80 6.23 4.20
N ASP A 43 6.30 5.31 3.38
CA ASP A 43 6.75 5.22 2.00
C ASP A 43 5.73 4.44 1.20
N LYS A 44 5.86 4.51 -0.11
CA LYS A 44 5.02 3.73 -1.00
C LYS A 44 5.85 3.34 -2.22
N ILE A 45 5.57 2.17 -2.74
CA ILE A 45 6.23 1.69 -3.94
C ILE A 45 5.15 1.23 -4.90
N VAL A 46 5.21 1.74 -6.11
CA VAL A 46 4.30 1.33 -7.16
C VAL A 46 5.09 0.53 -8.17
N THR A 47 4.65 -0.68 -8.43
CA THR A 47 5.28 -1.50 -9.45
C THR A 47 4.23 -1.92 -10.46
N GLN A 48 4.64 -2.06 -11.68
CA GLN A 48 3.78 -2.50 -12.76
C GLN A 48 4.51 -3.55 -13.56
N SER A 49 3.86 -4.66 -13.77
CA SER A 49 4.37 -5.69 -14.65
C SER A 49 3.30 -6.02 -15.67
N SER A 50 3.72 -6.38 -16.85
CA SER A 50 2.78 -6.74 -17.89
C SER A 50 3.35 -7.89 -18.71
N ASP A 51 2.46 -8.76 -19.13
CA ASP A 51 2.80 -9.77 -20.09
C ASP A 51 1.79 -9.68 -21.24
N LYS A 52 1.69 -10.72 -22.01
CA LYS A 52 0.83 -10.68 -23.20
C LYS A 52 -0.64 -10.52 -22.87
N GLU A 53 -1.06 -10.97 -21.71
CA GLU A 53 -2.48 -11.01 -21.37
C GLU A 53 -2.85 -10.13 -20.19
N PHE A 54 -1.91 -9.89 -19.28
CA PHE A 54 -2.24 -9.24 -18.02
C PHE A 54 -1.30 -8.10 -17.73
N HIS A 55 -1.85 -7.09 -17.08
CA HIS A 55 -1.09 -5.96 -16.60
C HIS A 55 -1.33 -5.84 -15.11
N CYS A 56 -0.32 -6.20 -14.33
CA CYS A 56 -0.44 -6.16 -12.89
C CYS A 56 0.09 -4.84 -12.36
N LEU A 57 -0.73 -4.17 -11.60
CA LEU A 57 -0.36 -2.95 -10.91
C LEU A 57 -0.40 -3.24 -9.42
N THR A 58 0.70 -2.96 -8.74
CA THR A 58 0.81 -3.22 -7.33
C THR A 58 1.27 -1.96 -6.61
N LEU A 59 0.54 -1.61 -5.57
CA LEU A 59 0.93 -0.52 -4.68
C LEU A 59 1.22 -1.10 -3.32
N THR A 60 2.43 -0.88 -2.83
CA THR A 60 2.83 -1.30 -1.50
C THR A 60 2.98 -0.06 -0.64
N ILE A 61 2.28 -0.05 0.49
CA ILE A 61 2.34 1.07 1.43
C ILE A 61 3.05 0.59 2.68
N PHE A 62 4.12 1.29 3.02
CA PHE A 62 4.85 1.07 4.26
C PHE A 62 4.36 2.09 5.27
N TYR A 63 3.89 1.63 6.41
CA TYR A 63 3.30 2.55 7.35
C TYR A 63 3.62 2.16 8.77
N LYS A 64 3.39 3.09 9.65
CA LYS A 64 3.56 2.90 11.07
C LYS A 64 2.19 3.05 11.71
N SER A 65 1.76 1.98 12.34
CA SER A 65 0.49 2.03 13.05
C SER A 65 0.77 2.56 14.45
N LYS A 66 -0.12 3.42 14.92
CA LYS A 66 0.01 3.94 16.25
C LYS A 66 -0.58 2.95 17.23
N PRO A 67 0.06 2.78 18.38
CA PRO A 67 -0.55 1.94 19.40
C PRO A 67 -1.86 2.56 19.85
N PRO A 68 -2.79 1.72 20.28
CA PRO A 68 -4.05 2.27 20.77
C PRO A 68 -3.77 3.20 21.95
N ALA A 69 -4.57 4.24 22.01
CA ALA A 69 -4.46 5.16 23.11
C ALA A 69 -4.87 4.45 24.38
N THR A 70 -4.08 4.62 25.40
CA THR A 70 -4.35 4.04 26.70
C THR A 70 -4.67 5.07 27.72
#